data_173cd650908f3f8c9537ab35f6df8058
#
_entry.id   173cd650908f3f8c9537ab35f6df8058
#
_cell.length_a   1.000
_cell.length_b   1.000
_cell.length_c   1.000
_cell.angle_alpha   90.00
_cell.angle_beta   90.00
_cell.angle_gamma   90.00
#
_symmetry.space_group_name_H-M   'P 1'
#
loop_
_entity.id
_entity.type
_entity.pdbx_description
1 polymer ?
#
loop_
_entity_poly.entity_id
_entity_poly.type
_entity_poly.pdbx_seq_one_letter_code
_entity_poly.pdbx_strand_id
1 'polypeptide(L)'
;MKKKLSLVLCFIFAIGLLSGCAISPEPITPDTASGLWDKIFVLPLASFITLLYNLLNHNLGFAIILATAIIRGALMPLYSKSNKSMAIMQEIQPKMQRIQKKYENKKDQASQIKMQQEMMALYKEYNYNPMTSCLTPLLQMPVFLAFYQAISRHPLIQDAAAAEFFGINLGSTGTVPNYILAFVVAGLTVYSQRLMNKNMKANMNGQNNQTSDMMMKVMTYYFPFAMFSITIGTPFAFGLYFLTGSIMTIIQSFIFKRPAAKK
;
A
#
# COMPACT_ATOMS: atom_id res chain seq x y z
N MET A 1 -1.02 -29.75 10.37
CA MET A 1 -2.33 -29.13 10.19
C MET A 1 -2.24 -27.60 9.97
N LYS A 2 -1.50 -26.81 10.77
CA LYS A 2 -1.40 -25.34 10.63
C LYS A 2 -0.87 -24.86 9.25
N LYS A 3 0.11 -25.56 8.64
CA LYS A 3 0.63 -25.21 7.29
C LYS A 3 -0.39 -25.44 6.16
N LYS A 4 -1.17 -26.50 6.22
CA LYS A 4 -2.24 -26.79 5.22
C LYS A 4 -3.39 -25.78 5.32
N LEU A 5 -3.77 -25.41 6.55
CA LEU A 5 -4.80 -24.39 6.80
C LEU A 5 -4.36 -23.00 6.29
N SER A 6 -3.08 -22.63 6.49
CA SER A 6 -2.52 -21.38 5.96
C SER A 6 -2.50 -21.36 4.43
N LEU A 7 -2.18 -22.48 3.78
CA LEU A 7 -2.20 -22.61 2.31
C LEU A 7 -3.62 -22.50 1.75
N VAL A 8 -4.60 -23.13 2.39
CA VAL A 8 -6.02 -23.03 2.01
C VAL A 8 -6.53 -21.59 2.19
N LEU A 9 -6.17 -20.93 3.30
CA LEU A 9 -6.51 -19.53 3.53
C LEU A 9 -5.87 -18.60 2.48
N CYS A 10 -4.61 -18.81 2.12
CA CYS A 10 -3.96 -18.06 1.04
C CYS A 10 -4.62 -18.31 -0.32
N PHE A 11 -5.07 -19.55 -0.59
CA PHE A 11 -5.74 -19.89 -1.85
C PHE A 11 -7.14 -19.30 -1.94
N ILE A 12 -7.93 -19.34 -0.86
CA ILE A 12 -9.24 -18.66 -0.75
C ILE A 12 -9.09 -17.14 -0.90
N PHE A 13 -8.06 -16.57 -0.28
CA PHE A 13 -7.74 -15.14 -0.39
C PHE A 13 -7.33 -14.76 -1.82
N ALA A 14 -6.53 -15.59 -2.50
CA ALA A 14 -6.15 -15.38 -3.90
C ALA A 14 -7.34 -15.47 -4.85
N ILE A 15 -8.25 -16.45 -4.65
CA ILE A 15 -9.51 -16.54 -5.41
C ILE A 15 -10.40 -15.32 -5.16
N GLY A 16 -10.50 -14.86 -3.90
CA GLY A 16 -11.23 -13.65 -3.55
C GLY A 16 -10.67 -12.40 -4.24
N LEU A 17 -9.35 -12.28 -4.36
CA LEU A 17 -8.71 -11.19 -5.11
C LEU A 17 -8.99 -11.27 -6.61
N LEU A 18 -8.97 -12.47 -7.20
CA LEU A 18 -9.27 -12.67 -8.62
C LEU A 18 -10.74 -12.33 -8.96
N SER A 19 -11.69 -12.66 -8.07
CA SER A 19 -13.09 -12.26 -8.23
C SER A 19 -13.31 -10.76 -8.04
N GLY A 20 -12.47 -10.10 -7.24
CA GLY A 20 -12.47 -8.65 -7.05
C GLY A 20 -11.99 -7.85 -8.28
N CYS A 21 -11.35 -8.49 -9.26
CA CYS A 21 -10.93 -7.85 -10.51
C CYS A 21 -12.07 -7.70 -11.53
N ALA A 22 -13.18 -8.41 -11.38
CA ALA A 22 -14.37 -8.23 -12.21
C ALA A 22 -15.18 -7.04 -11.68
N ILE A 23 -15.02 -5.87 -12.31
CA ILE A 23 -15.75 -4.67 -11.94
C ILE A 23 -17.13 -4.72 -12.61
N SER A 24 -18.18 -4.90 -11.81
CA SER A 24 -19.54 -4.68 -12.28
C SER A 24 -19.76 -3.19 -12.50
N PRO A 25 -20.34 -2.75 -13.64
CA PRO A 25 -20.67 -1.35 -13.88
C PRO A 25 -21.84 -0.85 -13.01
N GLU A 26 -22.58 -1.77 -12.37
CA GLU A 26 -23.76 -1.44 -11.59
C GLU A 26 -23.41 -0.77 -10.25
N PRO A 27 -24.22 0.21 -9.79
CA PRO A 27 -24.09 0.80 -8.47
C PRO A 27 -24.09 -0.27 -7.37
N ILE A 28 -23.27 -0.09 -6.35
CA ILE A 28 -23.21 -1.03 -5.22
C ILE A 28 -24.33 -0.74 -4.22
N THR A 29 -25.29 -1.62 -4.16
CA THR A 29 -26.43 -1.60 -3.23
C THR A 29 -26.60 -2.98 -2.60
N PRO A 30 -27.42 -3.15 -1.54
CA PRO A 30 -27.70 -4.46 -0.98
C PRO A 30 -28.26 -5.47 -1.99
N ASP A 31 -29.02 -4.98 -3.01
CA ASP A 31 -29.65 -5.82 -4.02
C ASP A 31 -28.69 -6.19 -5.17
N THR A 32 -27.74 -5.32 -5.51
CA THR A 32 -26.77 -5.54 -6.59
C THR A 32 -25.46 -6.18 -6.12
N ALA A 33 -25.23 -6.24 -4.80
CA ALA A 33 -24.04 -6.84 -4.23
C ALA A 33 -23.97 -8.34 -4.53
N SER A 34 -23.09 -8.74 -5.46
CA SER A 34 -22.91 -10.12 -5.89
C SER A 34 -21.60 -10.69 -5.35
N GLY A 35 -21.67 -11.94 -4.84
CA GLY A 35 -20.49 -12.63 -4.33
C GLY A 35 -20.01 -12.19 -2.95
N LEU A 36 -19.07 -12.95 -2.41
CA LEU A 36 -18.52 -12.74 -1.05
C LEU A 36 -17.70 -11.44 -0.95
N TRP A 37 -17.01 -11.05 -2.03
CA TRP A 37 -16.19 -9.85 -2.05
C TRP A 37 -17.03 -8.59 -1.87
N ASP A 38 -18.10 -8.44 -2.66
CA ASP A 38 -19.00 -7.29 -2.57
C ASP A 38 -19.65 -7.21 -1.18
N LYS A 39 -20.14 -8.33 -0.66
CA LYS A 39 -20.86 -8.38 0.62
C LYS A 39 -19.95 -8.14 1.84
N ILE A 40 -18.70 -8.58 1.80
CA ILE A 40 -17.80 -8.50 2.95
C ILE A 40 -16.97 -7.20 2.94
N PHE A 41 -16.59 -6.69 1.75
CA PHE A 41 -15.67 -5.56 1.66
C PHE A 41 -16.29 -4.32 1.00
N VAL A 42 -16.89 -4.46 -0.17
CA VAL A 42 -17.32 -3.31 -0.97
C VAL A 42 -18.57 -2.65 -0.39
N LEU A 43 -19.61 -3.43 -0.12
CA LEU A 43 -20.88 -2.94 0.41
C LEU A 43 -20.75 -2.33 1.83
N PRO A 44 -20.07 -2.96 2.79
CA PRO A 44 -19.86 -2.34 4.09
C PRO A 44 -19.06 -1.04 4.01
N LEU A 45 -18.07 -0.97 3.12
CA LEU A 45 -17.27 0.23 2.91
C LEU A 45 -18.11 1.35 2.27
N ALA A 46 -18.91 1.05 1.24
CA ALA A 46 -19.81 2.01 0.62
C ALA A 46 -20.86 2.51 1.63
N SER A 47 -21.45 1.62 2.43
CA SER A 47 -22.38 1.98 3.50
C SER A 47 -21.73 2.86 4.58
N PHE A 48 -20.46 2.59 4.90
CA PHE A 48 -19.70 3.41 5.84
C PHE A 48 -19.42 4.82 5.28
N ILE A 49 -19.10 4.93 3.98
CA ILE A 49 -18.97 6.23 3.30
C ILE A 49 -20.32 6.98 3.32
N THR A 50 -21.44 6.29 3.06
CA THR A 50 -22.79 6.90 3.13
C THR A 50 -23.13 7.39 4.54
N LEU A 51 -22.78 6.62 5.58
CA LEU A 51 -22.95 7.04 6.97
C LEU A 51 -22.19 8.35 7.25
N LEU A 52 -20.93 8.42 6.85
CA LEU A 52 -20.11 9.62 7.03
C LEU A 52 -20.62 10.79 6.18
N TYR A 53 -21.11 10.55 4.98
CA TYR A 53 -21.73 11.54 4.13
C TYR A 53 -22.92 12.22 4.84
N ASN A 54 -23.80 11.43 5.46
CA ASN A 54 -24.93 11.93 6.21
C ASN A 54 -24.52 12.72 7.46
N LEU A 55 -23.41 12.33 8.11
CA LEU A 55 -22.87 13.01 9.29
C LEU A 55 -22.14 14.31 8.96
N LEU A 56 -21.62 14.44 7.73
CA LEU A 56 -20.78 15.57 7.27
C LEU A 56 -21.54 16.53 6.36
N ASN A 57 -22.80 16.83 6.69
CA ASN A 57 -23.66 17.75 5.93
C ASN A 57 -23.71 17.43 4.42
N HIS A 58 -23.83 16.16 4.08
CA HIS A 58 -23.92 15.67 2.71
C HIS A 58 -22.70 16.03 1.84
N ASN A 59 -21.51 16.02 2.44
CA ASN A 59 -20.26 16.27 1.71
C ASN A 59 -19.50 14.95 1.48
N LEU A 60 -19.57 14.44 0.24
CA LEU A 60 -19.00 13.15 -0.13
C LEU A 60 -17.46 13.17 -0.12
N GLY A 61 -16.83 14.27 -0.51
CA GLY A 61 -15.36 14.39 -0.48
C GLY A 61 -14.79 14.24 0.93
N PHE A 62 -15.36 14.94 1.90
CA PHE A 62 -14.95 14.80 3.30
C PHE A 62 -15.30 13.41 3.86
N ALA A 63 -16.40 12.80 3.44
CA ALA A 63 -16.75 11.44 3.83
C ALA A 63 -15.69 10.42 3.39
N ILE A 64 -15.20 10.51 2.15
CA ILE A 64 -14.14 9.66 1.61
C ILE A 64 -12.81 9.87 2.35
N ILE A 65 -12.44 11.13 2.61
CA ILE A 65 -11.22 11.48 3.36
C ILE A 65 -11.29 10.87 4.77
N LEU A 66 -12.40 11.07 5.47
CA LEU A 66 -12.56 10.59 6.85
C LEU A 66 -12.64 9.07 6.91
N ALA A 67 -13.37 8.41 5.98
CA ALA A 67 -13.42 6.95 5.88
C ALA A 67 -12.00 6.37 5.69
N THR A 68 -11.23 6.96 4.79
CA THR A 68 -9.84 6.56 4.54
C THR A 68 -8.98 6.71 5.78
N ALA A 69 -9.07 7.84 6.46
CA ALA A 69 -8.30 8.11 7.68
C ALA A 69 -8.65 7.13 8.82
N ILE A 70 -9.93 6.85 9.04
CA ILE A 70 -10.39 5.92 10.08
C ILE A 70 -9.91 4.51 9.77
N ILE A 71 -10.09 4.00 8.55
CA ILE A 71 -9.69 2.64 8.17
C ILE A 71 -8.17 2.49 8.25
N ARG A 72 -7.39 3.46 7.76
CA ARG A 72 -5.93 3.44 7.90
C ARG A 72 -5.47 3.56 9.34
N GLY A 73 -6.18 4.31 10.18
CA GLY A 73 -5.95 4.39 11.61
C GLY A 73 -6.19 3.03 12.29
N ALA A 74 -7.30 2.37 11.98
CA ALA A 74 -7.60 1.03 12.51
C ALA A 74 -6.57 -0.03 12.08
N LEU A 75 -6.01 0.08 10.87
CA LEU A 75 -4.95 -0.79 10.37
C LEU A 75 -3.54 -0.41 10.85
N MET A 76 -3.40 0.70 11.59
CA MET A 76 -2.11 1.22 12.05
C MET A 76 -1.26 0.20 12.84
N PRO A 77 -1.79 -0.62 13.78
CA PRO A 77 -0.99 -1.61 14.49
C PRO A 77 -0.39 -2.67 13.56
N LEU A 78 -1.09 -2.99 12.46
CA LEU A 78 -0.60 -3.94 11.47
C LEU A 78 0.52 -3.34 10.62
N TYR A 79 0.36 -2.09 10.18
CA TYR A 79 1.41 -1.33 9.49
C TYR A 79 2.65 -1.13 10.37
N SER A 80 2.48 -0.94 11.69
CA SER A 80 3.61 -0.76 12.60
C SER A 80 4.50 -2.00 12.71
N LYS A 81 3.91 -3.20 12.68
CA LYS A 81 4.67 -4.47 12.64
C LYS A 81 5.49 -4.60 11.35
N SER A 82 4.89 -4.27 10.20
CA SER A 82 5.57 -4.26 8.92
C SER A 82 6.71 -3.23 8.88
N ASN A 83 6.47 -2.02 9.38
CA ASN A 83 7.47 -0.96 9.45
C ASN A 83 8.67 -1.35 10.34
N LYS A 84 8.44 -2.05 11.47
CA LYS A 84 9.51 -2.60 12.32
C LYS A 84 10.33 -3.64 11.56
N SER A 85 9.69 -4.53 10.82
CA SER A 85 10.37 -5.54 9.99
C SER A 85 11.22 -4.90 8.89
N MET A 86 10.69 -3.87 8.20
CA MET A 86 11.47 -3.09 7.23
C MET A 86 12.67 -2.36 7.87
N ALA A 87 12.53 -1.95 9.14
CA ALA A 87 13.62 -1.36 9.90
C ALA A 87 14.76 -2.35 10.13
N ILE A 88 14.45 -3.56 10.57
CA ILE A 88 15.42 -4.63 10.76
C ILE A 88 16.08 -4.98 9.42
N MET A 89 15.30 -5.08 8.34
CA MET A 89 15.82 -5.32 6.99
C MET A 89 16.89 -4.29 6.59
N GLN A 90 16.66 -3.01 6.90
CA GLN A 90 17.65 -1.96 6.61
C GLN A 90 18.92 -2.10 7.45
N GLU A 91 18.82 -2.56 8.69
CA GLU A 91 19.96 -2.79 9.57
C GLU A 91 20.83 -3.97 9.09
N ILE A 92 20.19 -5.07 8.67
CA ILE A 92 20.89 -6.28 8.22
C ILE A 92 21.38 -6.20 6.78
N GLN A 93 20.90 -5.23 5.99
CA GLN A 93 21.22 -5.07 4.57
C GLN A 93 22.74 -5.08 4.28
N PRO A 94 23.61 -4.33 4.99
CA PRO A 94 25.04 -4.36 4.73
C PRO A 94 25.66 -5.75 5.01
N LYS A 95 25.14 -6.51 5.97
CA LYS A 95 25.60 -7.88 6.24
C LYS A 95 25.16 -8.83 5.14
N MET A 96 23.92 -8.70 4.66
CA MET A 96 23.40 -9.46 3.50
C MET A 96 24.28 -9.24 2.26
N GLN A 97 24.65 -7.98 1.99
CA GLN A 97 25.52 -7.65 0.86
C GLN A 97 26.89 -8.30 0.98
N ARG A 98 27.48 -8.36 2.19
CA ARG A 98 28.75 -9.07 2.41
C ARG A 98 28.63 -10.56 2.09
N ILE A 99 27.54 -11.20 2.51
CA ILE A 99 27.27 -12.61 2.19
C ILE A 99 27.14 -12.77 0.67
N GLN A 100 26.36 -11.94 -0.02
CA GLN A 100 26.18 -11.99 -1.48
C GLN A 100 27.52 -11.84 -2.21
N LYS A 101 28.36 -10.87 -1.82
CA LYS A 101 29.69 -10.67 -2.42
C LYS A 101 30.63 -11.87 -2.23
N LYS A 102 30.59 -12.51 -1.07
CA LYS A 102 31.39 -13.71 -0.77
C LYS A 102 31.14 -14.85 -1.77
N TYR A 103 29.90 -14.88 -2.35
CA TYR A 103 29.47 -15.91 -3.27
C TYR A 103 29.25 -15.43 -4.72
N GLU A 104 29.52 -14.15 -5.02
CA GLU A 104 29.24 -13.51 -6.31
C GLU A 104 29.87 -14.27 -7.50
N ASN A 105 31.12 -14.72 -7.34
CA ASN A 105 31.87 -15.44 -8.37
C ASN A 105 31.72 -16.96 -8.31
N LYS A 106 30.90 -17.48 -7.38
CA LYS A 106 30.69 -18.91 -7.19
C LYS A 106 29.31 -19.31 -7.69
N LYS A 107 29.25 -19.85 -8.91
CA LYS A 107 27.99 -20.25 -9.55
C LYS A 107 27.62 -21.71 -9.32
N ASP A 108 28.46 -22.48 -8.62
CA ASP A 108 28.20 -23.86 -8.29
C ASP A 108 27.03 -24.02 -7.32
N GLN A 109 26.25 -25.08 -7.45
CA GLN A 109 25.06 -25.33 -6.65
C GLN A 109 25.36 -25.41 -5.15
N ALA A 110 26.49 -26.00 -4.76
CA ALA A 110 26.91 -26.11 -3.38
C ALA A 110 27.16 -24.74 -2.72
N SER A 111 27.77 -23.79 -3.46
CA SER A 111 27.98 -22.41 -3.00
C SER A 111 26.68 -21.62 -2.90
N GLN A 112 25.73 -21.82 -3.81
CA GLN A 112 24.42 -21.20 -3.73
C GLN A 112 23.63 -21.68 -2.49
N ILE A 113 23.68 -22.97 -2.19
CA ILE A 113 23.07 -23.52 -0.96
C ILE A 113 23.72 -22.94 0.29
N LYS A 114 25.05 -22.82 0.35
CA LYS A 114 25.77 -22.20 1.47
C LYS A 114 25.40 -20.74 1.65
N MET A 115 25.29 -19.97 0.54
CA MET A 115 24.83 -18.57 0.58
C MET A 115 23.44 -18.46 1.20
N GLN A 116 22.50 -19.32 0.78
CA GLN A 116 21.13 -19.34 1.35
C GLN A 116 21.14 -19.70 2.84
N GLN A 117 21.98 -20.65 3.26
CA GLN A 117 22.13 -21.02 4.67
C GLN A 117 22.67 -19.87 5.52
N GLU A 118 23.70 -19.15 5.06
CA GLU A 118 24.24 -17.97 5.75
C GLU A 118 23.20 -16.84 5.82
N MET A 119 22.42 -16.61 4.74
CA MET A 119 21.33 -15.65 4.75
C MET A 119 20.23 -16.03 5.75
N MET A 120 19.85 -17.30 5.81
CA MET A 120 18.86 -17.79 6.78
C MET A 120 19.37 -17.70 8.22
N ALA A 121 20.65 -17.96 8.46
CA ALA A 121 21.28 -17.79 9.77
C ALA A 121 21.25 -16.31 10.21
N LEU A 122 21.57 -15.38 9.30
CA LEU A 122 21.48 -13.94 9.55
C LEU A 122 20.05 -13.50 9.88
N TYR A 123 19.04 -14.02 9.18
CA TYR A 123 17.63 -13.70 9.48
C TYR A 123 17.21 -14.20 10.86
N LYS A 124 17.68 -15.39 11.27
CA LYS A 124 17.44 -15.95 12.62
C LYS A 124 18.12 -15.12 13.70
N GLU A 125 19.38 -14.70 13.49
CA GLU A 125 20.15 -13.88 14.44
C GLU A 125 19.41 -12.57 14.77
N TYR A 126 18.79 -11.94 13.77
CA TYR A 126 18.08 -10.67 13.92
C TYR A 126 16.56 -10.82 14.17
N ASN A 127 16.08 -12.06 14.37
CA ASN A 127 14.65 -12.35 14.46
C ASN A 127 13.84 -11.70 13.32
N TYR A 128 14.44 -11.64 12.12
CA TYR A 128 13.85 -11.05 10.94
C TYR A 128 13.06 -12.09 10.16
N ASN A 129 11.80 -11.77 9.84
CA ASN A 129 10.97 -12.60 8.97
C ASN A 129 10.67 -11.80 7.67
N PRO A 130 11.20 -12.22 6.50
CA PRO A 130 10.97 -11.53 5.23
C PRO A 130 9.49 -11.47 4.83
N MET A 131 8.68 -12.46 5.25
CA MET A 131 7.24 -12.46 4.99
C MET A 131 6.50 -11.30 5.68
N THR A 132 7.01 -10.80 6.80
CA THR A 132 6.42 -9.65 7.49
C THR A 132 6.64 -8.34 6.73
N SER A 133 7.73 -8.23 5.98
CA SER A 133 8.02 -7.04 5.17
C SER A 133 7.13 -6.94 3.93
N CYS A 134 6.69 -8.04 3.34
CA CYS A 134 5.75 -8.05 2.22
C CYS A 134 4.28 -7.97 2.65
N LEU A 135 4.01 -7.97 3.96
CA LEU A 135 2.64 -7.88 4.48
C LEU A 135 1.95 -6.56 4.10
N THR A 136 2.70 -5.44 4.07
CA THR A 136 2.14 -4.13 3.68
C THR A 136 1.59 -4.11 2.25
N PRO A 137 2.36 -4.49 1.21
CA PRO A 137 1.81 -4.57 -0.15
C PRO A 137 0.65 -5.56 -0.28
N LEU A 138 0.74 -6.72 0.38
CA LEU A 138 -0.31 -7.73 0.35
C LEU A 138 -1.62 -7.26 1.00
N LEU A 139 -1.52 -6.50 2.10
CA LEU A 139 -2.68 -5.90 2.75
C LEU A 139 -3.24 -4.73 1.95
N GLN A 140 -2.36 -3.97 1.28
CA GLN A 140 -2.76 -2.80 0.51
C GLN A 140 -3.64 -3.15 -0.68
N MET A 141 -3.41 -4.28 -1.37
CA MET A 141 -4.16 -4.65 -2.57
C MET A 141 -5.67 -4.86 -2.30
N PRO A 142 -6.09 -5.65 -1.30
CA PRO A 142 -7.52 -5.78 -0.97
C PRO A 142 -8.15 -4.45 -0.55
N VAL A 143 -7.46 -3.66 0.27
CA VAL A 143 -7.95 -2.34 0.70
C VAL A 143 -8.13 -1.40 -0.49
N PHE A 144 -7.13 -1.39 -1.38
CA PHE A 144 -7.18 -0.61 -2.63
C PHE A 144 -8.37 -1.01 -3.50
N LEU A 145 -8.53 -2.31 -3.79
CA LEU A 145 -9.63 -2.81 -4.62
C LEU A 145 -11.00 -2.53 -4.00
N ALA A 146 -11.14 -2.72 -2.69
CA ALA A 146 -12.38 -2.44 -1.99
C ALA A 146 -12.75 -0.94 -2.06
N PHE A 147 -11.80 -0.05 -1.80
CA PHE A 147 -12.02 1.40 -1.94
C PHE A 147 -12.31 1.81 -3.38
N TYR A 148 -11.57 1.26 -4.35
CA TYR A 148 -11.79 1.55 -5.74
C TYR A 148 -13.22 1.19 -6.18
N GLN A 149 -13.67 -0.03 -5.87
CA GLN A 149 -15.01 -0.47 -6.22
C GLN A 149 -16.09 0.25 -5.42
N ALA A 150 -15.88 0.46 -4.11
CA ALA A 150 -16.83 1.19 -3.28
C ALA A 150 -17.03 2.64 -3.74
N ILE A 151 -15.96 3.32 -4.18
CA ILE A 151 -16.05 4.69 -4.69
C ILE A 151 -16.62 4.69 -6.12
N SER A 152 -16.06 3.89 -7.03
CA SER A 152 -16.46 3.93 -8.47
C SER A 152 -17.91 3.48 -8.68
N ARG A 153 -18.40 2.57 -7.85
CA ARG A 153 -19.77 2.03 -7.87
C ARG A 153 -20.69 2.70 -6.85
N HIS A 154 -20.24 3.77 -6.18
CA HIS A 154 -21.06 4.45 -5.18
C HIS A 154 -22.24 5.17 -5.84
N PRO A 155 -23.49 4.97 -5.39
CA PRO A 155 -24.64 5.66 -5.98
C PRO A 155 -24.50 7.19 -5.99
N LEU A 156 -23.95 7.78 -4.92
CA LEU A 156 -23.73 9.22 -4.81
C LEU A 156 -22.67 9.78 -5.77
N ILE A 157 -21.79 8.97 -6.33
CA ILE A 157 -20.83 9.40 -7.38
C ILE A 157 -21.55 9.59 -8.73
N GLN A 158 -22.63 8.86 -8.95
CA GLN A 158 -23.45 8.97 -10.18
C GLN A 158 -24.45 10.14 -10.09
N ASP A 159 -24.76 10.62 -8.89
CA ASP A 159 -25.55 11.82 -8.67
C ASP A 159 -24.65 13.06 -8.77
N ALA A 160 -24.85 13.87 -9.83
CA ALA A 160 -24.02 15.04 -10.08
C ALA A 160 -24.04 16.07 -8.93
N ALA A 161 -25.17 16.22 -8.23
CA ALA A 161 -25.31 17.15 -7.11
C ALA A 161 -24.60 16.63 -5.85
N ALA A 162 -24.71 15.34 -5.55
CA ALA A 162 -24.04 14.72 -4.41
C ALA A 162 -22.53 14.54 -4.64
N ALA A 163 -22.12 14.44 -5.91
CA ALA A 163 -20.72 14.23 -6.30
C ALA A 163 -19.91 15.53 -6.37
N GLU A 164 -20.46 16.69 -6.02
CA GLU A 164 -19.73 17.95 -6.08
C GLU A 164 -18.87 18.16 -4.80
N PHE A 165 -17.62 18.54 -5.00
CA PHE A 165 -16.67 18.85 -3.94
C PHE A 165 -15.81 20.05 -4.34
N PHE A 166 -16.05 21.22 -3.72
CA PHE A 166 -15.39 22.49 -4.08
C PHE A 166 -15.47 22.85 -5.58
N GLY A 167 -16.62 22.64 -6.20
CA GLY A 167 -16.81 22.90 -7.62
C GLY A 167 -16.21 21.84 -8.56
N ILE A 168 -15.72 20.73 -8.01
CA ILE A 168 -15.12 19.63 -8.76
C ILE A 168 -16.05 18.42 -8.67
N ASN A 169 -16.39 17.82 -9.80
CA ASN A 169 -17.12 16.57 -9.81
C ASN A 169 -16.20 15.41 -9.40
N LEU A 170 -16.55 14.74 -8.30
CA LEU A 170 -15.79 13.63 -7.74
C LEU A 170 -15.69 12.41 -8.65
N GLY A 171 -16.65 12.24 -9.57
CA GLY A 171 -16.65 11.18 -10.59
C GLY A 171 -15.78 11.51 -11.82
N SER A 172 -15.30 12.75 -11.95
CA SER A 172 -14.51 13.17 -13.12
C SER A 172 -13.17 12.47 -13.21
N THR A 173 -12.73 12.17 -14.43
CA THR A 173 -11.42 11.59 -14.75
C THR A 173 -10.70 12.42 -15.81
N GLY A 174 -9.37 12.51 -15.73
CA GLY A 174 -8.56 13.18 -16.74
C GLY A 174 -8.79 14.70 -16.86
N THR A 175 -9.38 15.34 -15.86
CA THR A 175 -9.62 16.78 -15.82
C THR A 175 -8.43 17.53 -15.20
N VAL A 176 -8.36 18.86 -15.38
CA VAL A 176 -7.27 19.66 -14.79
C VAL A 176 -7.14 19.45 -13.28
N PRO A 177 -8.22 19.41 -12.46
CA PRO A 177 -8.13 19.07 -11.05
C PRO A 177 -7.49 17.69 -10.79
N ASN A 178 -7.76 16.66 -11.63
CA ASN A 178 -7.13 15.34 -11.49
C ASN A 178 -5.62 15.43 -11.70
N TYR A 179 -5.14 16.19 -12.67
CA TYR A 179 -3.69 16.39 -12.87
C TYR A 179 -3.04 17.08 -11.69
N ILE A 180 -3.66 18.15 -11.14
CA ILE A 180 -3.14 18.85 -9.96
C ILE A 180 -3.05 17.89 -8.77
N LEU A 181 -4.14 17.15 -8.52
CA LEU A 181 -4.19 16.16 -7.43
C LEU A 181 -3.14 15.07 -7.62
N ALA A 182 -2.94 14.57 -8.85
CA ALA A 182 -1.94 13.56 -9.17
C ALA A 182 -0.52 14.06 -8.90
N PHE A 183 -0.19 15.31 -9.24
CA PHE A 183 1.10 15.92 -8.90
C PHE A 183 1.31 16.02 -7.40
N VAL A 184 0.29 16.43 -6.64
CA VAL A 184 0.36 16.51 -5.18
C VAL A 184 0.56 15.12 -4.57
N VAL A 185 -0.20 14.11 -4.99
CA VAL A 185 -0.09 12.72 -4.52
C VAL A 185 1.30 12.15 -4.85
N ALA A 186 1.80 12.34 -6.08
CA ALA A 186 3.13 11.89 -6.47
C ALA A 186 4.22 12.57 -5.64
N GLY A 187 4.13 13.90 -5.43
CA GLY A 187 5.05 14.65 -4.60
C GLY A 187 5.08 14.17 -3.14
N LEU A 188 3.92 13.96 -2.53
CA LEU A 188 3.81 13.39 -1.17
C LEU A 188 4.34 11.96 -1.11
N THR A 189 4.12 11.16 -2.15
CA THR A 189 4.65 9.80 -2.25
C THR A 189 6.18 9.82 -2.31
N VAL A 190 6.79 10.68 -3.15
CA VAL A 190 8.25 10.87 -3.20
C VAL A 190 8.77 11.33 -1.84
N TYR A 191 8.11 12.27 -1.19
CA TYR A 191 8.51 12.76 0.11
C TYR A 191 8.47 11.66 1.18
N SER A 192 7.38 10.89 1.25
CA SER A 192 7.26 9.75 2.17
C SER A 192 8.34 8.69 1.93
N GLN A 193 8.64 8.37 0.66
CA GLN A 193 9.71 7.45 0.29
C GLN A 193 11.09 7.97 0.71
N ARG A 194 11.35 9.27 0.52
CA ARG A 194 12.61 9.89 0.96
C ARG A 194 12.77 9.83 2.48
N LEU A 195 11.70 10.06 3.25
CA LEU A 195 11.72 9.91 4.71
C LEU A 195 12.08 8.47 5.11
N MET A 196 11.50 7.48 4.43
CA MET A 196 11.78 6.06 4.67
C MET A 196 13.21 5.69 4.25
N ASN A 197 13.70 6.21 3.11
CA ASN A 197 14.99 5.87 2.53
C ASN A 197 16.17 6.66 3.13
N LYS A 198 15.93 7.78 3.83
CA LYS A 198 17.00 8.61 4.43
C LYS A 198 17.92 7.79 5.34
N ASN A 199 17.37 6.81 6.04
CA ASN A 199 18.12 5.92 6.91
C ASN A 199 18.81 4.77 6.13
N MET A 200 18.35 4.42 4.92
CA MET A 200 19.01 3.43 4.07
C MET A 200 20.33 3.94 3.49
N LYS A 201 20.35 5.19 3.00
CA LYS A 201 21.56 5.79 2.41
C LYS A 201 22.69 6.00 3.42
N ALA A 202 22.37 6.31 4.68
CA ALA A 202 23.37 6.49 5.73
C ALA A 202 24.18 5.20 6.03
N ASN A 203 23.61 4.02 5.75
CA ASN A 203 24.26 2.72 5.97
C ASN A 203 24.91 2.11 4.72
N MET A 204 24.73 2.75 3.54
CA MET A 204 25.23 2.24 2.25
C MET A 204 26.55 2.88 1.83
N ASN A 205 27.51 3.08 2.74
CA ASN A 205 28.85 3.58 2.36
C ASN A 205 29.53 2.60 1.39
N GLY A 206 29.44 2.93 0.10
CA GLY A 206 30.44 2.52 -0.92
C GLY A 206 30.29 1.14 -1.56
N GLN A 207 29.13 0.46 -1.52
CA GLN A 207 28.98 -0.83 -2.20
C GLN A 207 27.82 -0.84 -3.20
N ASN A 208 28.15 -0.75 -4.48
CA ASN A 208 27.26 -0.92 -5.63
C ASN A 208 26.83 -2.38 -5.77
N ASN A 209 25.65 -2.75 -5.27
CA ASN A 209 24.99 -3.98 -5.65
C ASN A 209 23.82 -3.65 -6.59
N GLN A 210 23.99 -4.03 -7.85
CA GLN A 210 23.08 -3.71 -8.96
C GLN A 210 21.61 -4.06 -8.66
N THR A 211 21.35 -5.16 -7.95
CA THR A 211 20.00 -5.60 -7.59
C THR A 211 19.35 -4.69 -6.51
N SER A 212 20.11 -4.29 -5.50
CA SER A 212 19.61 -3.39 -4.44
C SER A 212 19.37 -1.99 -4.96
N ASP A 213 20.26 -1.50 -5.84
CA ASP A 213 20.13 -0.21 -6.51
C ASP A 213 18.95 -0.19 -7.47
N MET A 214 18.71 -1.27 -8.21
CA MET A 214 17.56 -1.41 -9.10
C MET A 214 16.25 -1.38 -8.31
N MET A 215 16.16 -2.12 -7.21
CA MET A 215 14.96 -2.15 -6.36
C MET A 215 14.68 -0.78 -5.72
N MET A 216 15.71 -0.06 -5.27
CA MET A 216 15.58 1.31 -4.75
C MET A 216 15.15 2.30 -5.84
N LYS A 217 15.68 2.19 -7.06
CA LYS A 217 15.26 3.03 -8.19
C LYS A 217 13.80 2.78 -8.57
N VAL A 218 13.38 1.53 -8.62
CA VAL A 218 11.97 1.16 -8.87
C VAL A 218 11.07 1.77 -7.80
N MET A 219 11.36 1.59 -6.51
CA MET A 219 10.56 2.16 -5.43
C MET A 219 10.55 3.69 -5.43
N THR A 220 11.68 4.33 -5.79
CA THR A 220 11.81 5.79 -5.67
C THR A 220 11.26 6.54 -6.88
N TYR A 221 11.33 5.96 -8.08
CA TYR A 221 10.96 6.64 -9.33
C TYR A 221 9.71 6.03 -9.99
N TYR A 222 9.66 4.70 -10.14
CA TYR A 222 8.55 4.05 -10.84
C TYR A 222 7.26 4.04 -10.02
N PHE A 223 7.34 3.86 -8.71
CA PHE A 223 6.14 3.82 -7.86
C PHE A 223 5.40 5.17 -7.82
N PRO A 224 6.05 6.34 -7.60
CA PRO A 224 5.37 7.64 -7.71
C PRO A 224 4.82 7.93 -9.10
N PHE A 225 5.53 7.51 -10.17
CA PHE A 225 5.03 7.63 -11.54
C PHE A 225 3.77 6.78 -11.77
N ALA A 226 3.75 5.54 -11.28
CA ALA A 226 2.58 4.68 -11.34
C ALA A 226 1.39 5.31 -10.56
N MET A 227 1.64 5.86 -9.36
CA MET A 227 0.62 6.55 -8.59
C MET A 227 0.07 7.79 -9.33
N PHE A 228 0.92 8.54 -9.97
CA PHE A 228 0.51 9.67 -10.82
C PHE A 228 -0.41 9.20 -11.95
N SER A 229 -0.01 8.18 -12.71
CA SER A 229 -0.79 7.65 -13.84
C SER A 229 -2.14 7.08 -13.39
N ILE A 230 -2.16 6.34 -12.28
CA ILE A 230 -3.40 5.78 -11.72
C ILE A 230 -4.33 6.91 -11.26
N THR A 231 -3.81 7.94 -10.59
CA THR A 231 -4.64 9.05 -10.08
C THR A 231 -5.31 9.83 -11.22
N ILE A 232 -4.66 10.00 -12.37
CA ILE A 232 -5.25 10.66 -13.54
C ILE A 232 -6.35 9.78 -14.17
N GLY A 233 -6.10 8.48 -14.28
CA GLY A 233 -7.01 7.53 -14.94
C GLY A 233 -8.20 7.08 -14.08
N THR A 234 -8.27 7.52 -12.82
CA THR A 234 -9.34 7.14 -11.89
C THR A 234 -10.19 8.36 -11.52
N PRO A 235 -11.45 8.16 -11.02
CA PRO A 235 -12.27 9.25 -10.52
C PRO A 235 -11.55 10.13 -9.49
N PHE A 236 -11.83 11.44 -9.49
CA PHE A 236 -11.21 12.41 -8.56
C PHE A 236 -11.38 11.98 -7.10
N ALA A 237 -12.53 11.42 -6.75
CA ALA A 237 -12.81 10.82 -5.44
C ALA A 237 -11.74 9.80 -5.00
N PHE A 238 -11.26 9.00 -5.93
CA PHE A 238 -10.22 8.01 -5.64
C PHE A 238 -8.83 8.66 -5.47
N GLY A 239 -8.59 9.78 -6.14
CA GLY A 239 -7.43 10.63 -5.88
C GLY A 239 -7.40 11.17 -4.44
N LEU A 240 -8.56 11.50 -3.84
CA LEU A 240 -8.66 11.89 -2.43
C LEU A 240 -8.26 10.73 -1.48
N TYR A 241 -8.63 9.49 -1.83
CA TYR A 241 -8.15 8.31 -1.12
C TYR A 241 -6.62 8.22 -1.11
N PHE A 242 -5.95 8.42 -2.26
CA PHE A 242 -4.49 8.42 -2.34
C PHE A 242 -3.86 9.58 -1.60
N LEU A 243 -4.43 10.78 -1.70
CA LEU A 243 -3.97 11.96 -0.97
C LEU A 243 -3.97 11.69 0.53
N THR A 244 -5.12 11.30 1.07
CA THR A 244 -5.29 10.98 2.49
C THR A 244 -4.35 9.86 2.91
N GLY A 245 -4.23 8.84 2.08
CA GLY A 245 -3.32 7.72 2.29
C GLY A 245 -1.86 8.13 2.38
N SER A 246 -1.40 9.02 1.52
CA SER A 246 -0.03 9.53 1.53
C SER A 246 0.24 10.38 2.78
N ILE A 247 -0.71 11.23 3.17
CA ILE A 247 -0.62 12.02 4.41
C ILE A 247 -0.55 11.11 5.63
N MET A 248 -1.42 10.10 5.72
CA MET A 248 -1.40 9.13 6.83
C MET A 248 -0.08 8.35 6.90
N THR A 249 0.51 7.99 5.76
CA THR A 249 1.83 7.33 5.71
C THR A 249 2.93 8.25 6.26
N ILE A 250 2.90 9.54 5.94
CA ILE A 250 3.83 10.54 6.49
C ILE A 250 3.63 10.66 8.01
N ILE A 251 2.39 10.81 8.48
CA ILE A 251 2.07 10.87 9.92
C ILE A 251 2.59 9.63 10.65
N GLN A 252 2.33 8.44 10.10
CA GLN A 252 2.83 7.18 10.65
C GLN A 252 4.37 7.15 10.73
N SER A 253 5.07 7.70 9.74
CA SER A 253 6.53 7.77 9.75
C SER A 253 7.09 8.63 10.87
N PHE A 254 6.36 9.66 11.30
CA PHE A 254 6.71 10.51 12.45
C PHE A 254 6.36 9.86 13.79
N ILE A 255 5.19 9.22 13.90
CA ILE A 255 4.74 8.54 15.13
C ILE A 255 5.66 7.35 15.45
N PHE A 256 6.04 6.57 14.43
CA PHE A 256 6.94 5.43 14.58
C PHE A 256 8.41 5.80 14.37
N LYS A 257 8.79 7.07 14.67
CA LYS A 257 10.20 7.50 14.74
C LYS A 257 10.96 6.52 15.63
N ARG A 258 11.92 5.81 15.03
CA ARG A 258 12.75 4.79 15.69
C ARG A 258 13.46 5.36 16.90
N PRO A 259 13.58 4.59 17.99
CA PRO A 259 14.73 4.76 18.84
C PRO A 259 15.96 4.47 17.98
N ALA A 260 16.91 5.42 17.97
CA ALA A 260 18.22 5.20 17.38
C ALA A 260 18.76 3.88 17.91
N ALA A 261 19.28 3.02 17.01
CA ALA A 261 19.92 1.79 17.38
C ALA A 261 20.94 2.12 18.50
N LYS A 262 20.74 1.55 19.69
CA LYS A 262 21.77 1.59 20.71
C LYS A 262 22.98 0.89 20.10
N LYS A 263 24.09 1.65 19.99
CA LYS A 263 25.40 1.12 19.63
C LYS A 263 25.82 0.03 20.57
#